data_ec873e899d458b42a1637c7bca9aab92
#
_entry.id   ec873e899d458b42a1637c7bca9aab92
#
_cell.length_a   1.000
_cell.length_b   1.000
_cell.length_c   1.000
_cell.angle_alpha   90.00
_cell.angle_beta   90.00
_cell.angle_gamma   90.00
#
_symmetry.space_group_name_H-M   'P 1'
#
loop_
_entity.id
_entity.type
_entity.pdbx_description
1 polymer ?
#
loop_
_entity_poly.entity_id
_entity_poly.type
_entity_poly.pdbx_seq_one_letter_code
_entity_poly.pdbx_strand_id
1 'polypeptide(L)'
;MRAKKTLPQKHTFDKKGTPKNKRAMTTRRSRRRFPLCLNIFFIFSFLILKVVVNGQQQDLLSGEAQTAARRGDLEYFTTLLEVVDDPISFLNHQEQATEQTPLLAAVLAGQTEIVKQLLETGVDVTIPEKDGYTVMHAAAFQGRAEVVKLLLAYGIDANDVSASDGFTPFHRTLWTNSERHVETMRVFLEDGKVEVDFVSHVGKTGALIATELKHTKVLDILLREYGADPNFRNKRGDALVHVAIRAQDEKTLDMLLNNGADITLEDAKGKSCRKIAKQLRSKAVLERINRAFEELNTPNPNDNDRKENRGEEL
;
A
#
# COMPACT_ATOMS: atom_id res chain seq x y z
N MET A 1 -7.23 -15.39 -58.33
CA MET A 1 -8.13 -16.07 -57.36
C MET A 1 -9.05 -15.01 -56.72
N ARG A 2 -10.36 -15.17 -56.91
CA ARG A 2 -11.40 -14.17 -56.63
C ARG A 2 -11.72 -14.13 -55.13
N ALA A 3 -11.62 -12.95 -54.51
CA ALA A 3 -12.13 -12.67 -53.16
C ALA A 3 -13.66 -12.56 -53.20
N LYS A 4 -14.37 -13.34 -52.39
CA LYS A 4 -15.82 -13.26 -52.19
C LYS A 4 -16.12 -12.13 -51.21
N LYS A 5 -16.80 -11.08 -51.70
CA LYS A 5 -17.44 -10.03 -50.90
C LYS A 5 -18.68 -10.62 -50.22
N THR A 6 -18.73 -10.62 -48.89
CA THR A 6 -19.95 -10.86 -48.10
C THR A 6 -20.76 -9.57 -48.00
N LEU A 7 -22.00 -9.65 -48.44
CA LEU A 7 -23.02 -8.58 -48.34
C LEU A 7 -23.50 -8.42 -46.90
N PRO A 8 -23.85 -7.20 -46.44
CA PRO A 8 -24.39 -6.97 -45.10
C PRO A 8 -25.83 -7.45 -44.98
N GLN A 9 -26.16 -8.11 -43.87
CA GLN A 9 -27.49 -8.55 -43.52
C GLN A 9 -28.42 -7.34 -43.27
N LYS A 10 -29.59 -7.34 -43.94
CA LYS A 10 -30.65 -6.36 -43.75
C LYS A 10 -31.35 -6.60 -42.39
N HIS A 11 -31.27 -5.61 -41.50
CA HIS A 11 -32.10 -5.56 -40.29
C HIS A 11 -33.52 -5.19 -40.67
N THR A 12 -34.49 -6.04 -40.35
CA THR A 12 -35.92 -5.77 -40.48
C THR A 12 -36.50 -5.26 -39.17
N PHE A 13 -37.12 -4.09 -39.25
CA PHE A 13 -37.86 -3.47 -38.13
C PHE A 13 -39.39 -3.65 -38.30
N ASP A 14 -40.16 -3.61 -37.21
CA ASP A 14 -41.64 -3.57 -37.27
C ASP A 14 -42.13 -2.13 -37.48
N LYS A 15 -43.47 -1.99 -37.69
CA LYS A 15 -44.12 -0.70 -37.95
C LYS A 15 -44.05 0.32 -36.78
N LYS A 16 -43.37 -0.02 -35.67
CA LYS A 16 -43.15 0.83 -34.50
C LYS A 16 -41.67 1.07 -34.18
N GLY A 17 -40.73 0.69 -35.09
CA GLY A 17 -39.33 1.00 -34.96
C GLY A 17 -38.54 0.16 -33.93
N THR A 18 -39.11 -0.94 -33.43
CA THR A 18 -38.41 -1.80 -32.45
C THR A 18 -37.80 -3.04 -33.11
N PRO A 19 -36.56 -3.45 -32.72
CA PRO A 19 -35.90 -4.63 -33.31
C PRO A 19 -36.58 -5.93 -32.87
N LYS A 20 -36.92 -6.79 -33.86
CA LYS A 20 -37.61 -8.08 -33.68
C LYS A 20 -36.72 -9.23 -33.12
N ASN A 21 -35.75 -8.97 -32.30
CA ASN A 21 -35.01 -10.06 -31.67
C ASN A 21 -34.79 -9.82 -30.16
N LYS A 22 -35.90 -10.01 -29.41
CA LYS A 22 -35.81 -10.27 -27.97
C LYS A 22 -35.62 -11.78 -27.74
N ARG A 23 -34.40 -12.29 -27.90
CA ARG A 23 -33.99 -13.43 -27.08
C ARG A 23 -33.68 -12.89 -25.71
N ALA A 24 -34.59 -13.09 -24.78
CA ALA A 24 -34.40 -12.89 -23.36
C ALA A 24 -33.19 -13.76 -22.93
N MET A 25 -32.05 -13.15 -22.78
CA MET A 25 -30.98 -13.70 -21.92
C MET A 25 -31.45 -13.51 -20.49
N THR A 26 -32.23 -14.47 -20.01
CA THR A 26 -32.37 -14.71 -18.58
C THR A 26 -30.97 -15.12 -18.10
N THR A 27 -30.21 -14.16 -17.58
CA THR A 27 -29.09 -14.46 -16.69
C THR A 27 -29.68 -15.14 -15.45
N ARG A 28 -29.85 -16.46 -15.55
CA ARG A 28 -29.90 -17.30 -14.35
C ARG A 28 -28.56 -17.10 -13.64
N ARG A 29 -28.49 -16.13 -12.70
CA ARG A 29 -27.59 -16.23 -11.55
C ARG A 29 -27.92 -17.58 -10.91
N SER A 30 -27.18 -18.59 -11.28
CA SER A 30 -27.15 -19.83 -10.52
C SER A 30 -26.58 -19.48 -9.17
N ARG A 31 -27.45 -19.13 -8.21
CA ARG A 31 -27.16 -19.36 -6.82
C ARG A 31 -26.86 -20.85 -6.75
N ARG A 32 -25.58 -21.22 -6.80
CA ARG A 32 -25.14 -22.54 -6.38
C ARG A 32 -25.53 -22.63 -4.91
N ARG A 33 -26.75 -23.13 -4.67
CA ARG A 33 -27.11 -23.70 -3.37
C ARG A 33 -26.14 -24.86 -3.21
N PHE A 34 -25.11 -24.69 -2.41
CA PHE A 34 -24.34 -25.82 -1.91
C PHE A 34 -25.36 -26.74 -1.23
N PRO A 35 -25.34 -28.03 -1.50
CA PRO A 35 -26.32 -28.94 -0.94
C PRO A 35 -26.23 -28.89 0.59
N LEU A 36 -27.40 -28.81 1.25
CA LEU A 36 -27.57 -28.86 2.72
C LEU A 36 -26.72 -29.99 3.38
N CYS A 37 -26.38 -31.03 2.63
CA CYS A 37 -25.57 -32.14 3.10
C CYS A 37 -24.12 -31.75 3.46
N LEU A 38 -23.52 -30.71 2.84
CA LEU A 38 -22.19 -30.25 3.22
C LEU A 38 -22.20 -29.51 4.55
N ASN A 39 -23.27 -28.71 4.81
CA ASN A 39 -23.45 -28.03 6.09
C ASN A 39 -23.64 -29.02 7.25
N ILE A 40 -24.35 -30.13 7.01
CA ILE A 40 -24.53 -31.18 8.04
C ILE A 40 -23.21 -31.89 8.35
N PHE A 41 -22.35 -32.11 7.37
CA PHE A 41 -21.01 -32.67 7.58
C PHE A 41 -20.11 -31.73 8.36
N PHE A 42 -20.17 -30.41 8.07
CA PHE A 42 -19.45 -29.38 8.83
C PHE A 42 -19.97 -29.29 10.28
N ILE A 43 -21.29 -29.26 10.48
CA ILE A 43 -21.91 -29.23 11.82
C ILE A 43 -21.58 -30.51 12.60
N PHE A 44 -21.56 -31.68 11.96
CA PHE A 44 -21.15 -32.93 12.59
C PHE A 44 -19.64 -32.97 12.90
N SER A 45 -18.78 -32.41 12.05
CA SER A 45 -17.35 -32.27 12.33
C SER A 45 -17.11 -31.35 13.53
N PHE A 46 -17.90 -30.27 13.65
CA PHE A 46 -17.84 -29.34 14.80
C PHE A 46 -18.51 -29.88 16.07
N LEU A 47 -19.55 -30.73 16.00
CA LEU A 47 -20.14 -31.38 17.19
C LEU A 47 -19.20 -32.39 17.82
N ILE A 48 -18.27 -32.98 17.07
CA ILE A 48 -17.17 -33.83 17.59
C ILE A 48 -16.12 -32.98 18.29
N LEU A 49 -16.03 -31.65 18.04
CA LEU A 49 -15.09 -30.71 18.65
C LEU A 49 -15.33 -30.47 20.15
N LYS A 50 -16.47 -30.83 20.72
CA LYS A 50 -16.67 -30.83 22.19
C LYS A 50 -15.87 -31.91 22.94
N VAL A 51 -15.08 -32.69 22.21
CA VAL A 51 -14.19 -33.70 22.77
C VAL A 51 -12.75 -33.24 22.60
N VAL A 52 -12.08 -32.91 23.71
CA VAL A 52 -10.64 -32.68 23.90
C VAL A 52 -9.81 -32.78 22.61
N VAL A 53 -9.55 -31.63 21.97
CA VAL A 53 -8.81 -31.55 20.72
C VAL A 53 -7.33 -31.82 21.02
N ASN A 54 -6.79 -32.93 20.56
CA ASN A 54 -5.35 -33.20 20.54
C ASN A 54 -4.65 -32.17 19.62
N GLY A 55 -3.40 -31.76 19.92
CA GLY A 55 -2.66 -30.72 19.19
C GLY A 55 -2.69 -30.85 17.65
N GLN A 56 -2.60 -32.07 17.10
CA GLN A 56 -2.70 -32.30 15.65
C GLN A 56 -4.08 -31.94 15.05
N GLN A 57 -5.13 -32.07 15.81
CA GLN A 57 -6.50 -31.73 15.38
C GLN A 57 -6.71 -30.21 15.44
N GLN A 58 -6.06 -29.53 16.37
CA GLN A 58 -6.06 -28.08 16.48
C GLN A 58 -5.37 -27.42 15.29
N ASP A 59 -4.23 -27.95 14.83
CA ASP A 59 -3.52 -27.46 13.65
C ASP A 59 -4.35 -27.61 12.37
N LEU A 60 -5.05 -28.72 12.17
CA LEU A 60 -5.91 -28.96 11.02
C LEU A 60 -7.06 -27.94 10.98
N LEU A 61 -7.72 -27.73 12.09
CA LEU A 61 -8.85 -26.79 12.21
C LEU A 61 -8.40 -25.32 12.09
N SER A 62 -7.21 -25.01 12.61
CA SER A 62 -6.59 -23.70 12.41
C SER A 62 -6.34 -23.41 10.94
N GLY A 63 -5.86 -24.38 10.15
CA GLY A 63 -5.70 -24.25 8.71
C GLY A 63 -7.02 -24.06 7.97
N GLU A 64 -8.12 -24.69 8.43
CA GLU A 64 -9.46 -24.46 7.89
C GLU A 64 -9.94 -23.04 8.19
N ALA A 65 -9.76 -22.52 9.40
CA ALA A 65 -10.10 -21.17 9.79
C ALA A 65 -9.35 -20.12 8.96
N GLN A 66 -8.07 -20.33 8.72
CA GLN A 66 -7.30 -19.44 7.84
C GLN A 66 -7.79 -19.48 6.38
N THR A 67 -8.13 -20.69 5.88
CA THR A 67 -8.67 -20.84 4.54
C THR A 67 -10.02 -20.12 4.40
N ALA A 68 -10.89 -20.25 5.40
CA ALA A 68 -12.16 -19.53 5.48
C ALA A 68 -11.94 -18.02 5.56
N ALA A 69 -10.97 -17.57 6.37
CA ALA A 69 -10.58 -16.16 6.47
C ALA A 69 -10.12 -15.58 5.12
N ARG A 70 -9.25 -16.28 4.38
CA ARG A 70 -8.81 -15.85 3.04
C ARG A 70 -9.95 -15.79 2.03
N ARG A 71 -10.96 -16.68 2.15
CA ARG A 71 -12.12 -16.72 1.25
C ARG A 71 -13.21 -15.71 1.59
N GLY A 72 -13.18 -15.12 2.79
CA GLY A 72 -14.22 -14.24 3.27
C GLY A 72 -15.51 -14.99 3.69
N ASP A 73 -15.36 -16.20 4.23
CA ASP A 73 -16.49 -17.06 4.63
C ASP A 73 -17.01 -16.65 6.01
N LEU A 74 -17.89 -15.67 6.01
CA LEU A 74 -18.52 -15.14 7.22
C LEU A 74 -19.38 -16.19 7.94
N GLU A 75 -20.06 -17.06 7.19
CA GLU A 75 -20.93 -18.11 7.75
C GLU A 75 -20.10 -19.08 8.59
N TYR A 76 -18.90 -19.42 8.10
CA TYR A 76 -17.95 -20.27 8.85
C TYR A 76 -17.59 -19.64 10.21
N PHE A 77 -17.21 -18.36 10.23
CA PHE A 77 -16.81 -17.69 11.46
C PHE A 77 -17.98 -17.49 12.42
N THR A 78 -19.17 -17.16 11.92
CA THR A 78 -20.37 -17.05 12.76
C THR A 78 -20.68 -18.40 13.43
N THR A 79 -20.66 -19.50 12.68
CA THR A 79 -20.87 -20.84 13.21
C THR A 79 -19.77 -21.25 14.19
N LEU A 80 -18.51 -20.94 13.88
CA LEU A 80 -17.36 -21.22 14.73
C LEU A 80 -17.52 -20.58 16.11
N LEU A 81 -17.89 -19.29 16.15
CA LEU A 81 -18.08 -18.53 17.40
C LEU A 81 -19.24 -19.08 18.26
N GLU A 82 -20.24 -19.70 17.65
CA GLU A 82 -21.37 -20.32 18.37
C GLU A 82 -21.04 -21.70 18.96
N VAL A 83 -20.10 -22.42 18.33
CA VAL A 83 -19.86 -23.85 18.65
C VAL A 83 -18.63 -24.08 19.49
N VAL A 84 -17.60 -23.22 19.37
CA VAL A 84 -16.33 -23.38 20.09
C VAL A 84 -16.44 -22.75 21.48
N ASP A 85 -16.05 -23.50 22.52
CA ASP A 85 -16.13 -23.05 23.92
C ASP A 85 -15.15 -21.89 24.22
N ASP A 86 -13.94 -21.89 23.60
CA ASP A 86 -12.95 -20.80 23.68
C ASP A 86 -12.53 -20.36 22.27
N PRO A 87 -13.33 -19.53 21.61
CA PRO A 87 -13.01 -19.09 20.26
C PRO A 87 -11.77 -18.18 20.19
N ILE A 88 -11.47 -17.43 21.26
CA ILE A 88 -10.32 -16.52 21.27
C ILE A 88 -9.02 -17.32 21.24
N SER A 89 -8.86 -18.31 22.11
CA SER A 89 -7.68 -19.17 22.10
C SER A 89 -7.50 -19.89 20.77
N PHE A 90 -8.60 -20.39 20.19
CA PHE A 90 -8.58 -21.04 18.88
C PHE A 90 -8.16 -20.10 17.75
N LEU A 91 -8.72 -18.87 17.70
CA LEU A 91 -8.46 -17.90 16.63
C LEU A 91 -7.08 -17.23 16.78
N ASN A 92 -6.46 -17.29 17.94
CA ASN A 92 -5.09 -16.82 18.17
C ASN A 92 -4.03 -17.87 17.83
N HIS A 93 -4.45 -19.11 17.52
CA HIS A 93 -3.50 -20.15 17.16
C HIS A 93 -2.89 -19.89 15.78
N GLN A 94 -1.56 -19.98 15.69
CA GLN A 94 -0.81 -19.85 14.44
C GLN A 94 -0.72 -21.21 13.75
N GLU A 95 -1.05 -21.24 12.47
CA GLU A 95 -0.84 -22.43 11.64
C GLU A 95 0.66 -22.73 11.51
N GLN A 96 1.08 -23.95 11.73
CA GLN A 96 2.50 -24.34 11.72
C GLN A 96 3.19 -24.06 10.38
N ALA A 97 2.47 -24.17 9.25
CA ALA A 97 3.06 -24.01 7.92
C ALA A 97 3.34 -22.55 7.57
N THR A 98 2.46 -21.63 7.99
CA THR A 98 2.50 -20.22 7.60
C THR A 98 2.84 -19.27 8.74
N GLU A 99 2.79 -19.76 9.98
CA GLU A 99 2.89 -18.96 11.20
C GLU A 99 1.88 -17.80 11.26
N GLN A 100 0.74 -17.96 10.55
CA GLN A 100 -0.30 -16.96 10.47
C GLN A 100 -1.48 -17.30 11.36
N THR A 101 -2.13 -16.27 11.91
CA THR A 101 -3.45 -16.38 12.52
C THR A 101 -4.55 -16.20 11.47
N PRO A 102 -5.80 -16.62 11.73
CA PRO A 102 -6.94 -16.28 10.87
C PRO A 102 -7.11 -14.78 10.62
N LEU A 103 -6.83 -13.92 11.62
CA LEU A 103 -6.84 -12.48 11.45
C LEU A 103 -5.84 -12.02 10.39
N LEU A 104 -4.59 -12.48 10.50
CA LEU A 104 -3.55 -12.12 9.53
C LEU A 104 -3.91 -12.61 8.12
N ALA A 105 -4.45 -13.84 8.01
CA ALA A 105 -4.91 -14.40 6.74
C ALA A 105 -6.02 -13.57 6.09
N ALA A 106 -6.99 -13.09 6.88
CA ALA A 106 -8.05 -12.18 6.43
C ALA A 106 -7.51 -10.83 5.97
N VAL A 107 -6.58 -10.25 6.73
CA VAL A 107 -5.91 -8.97 6.41
C VAL A 107 -5.16 -9.05 5.08
N LEU A 108 -4.32 -10.07 4.87
CA LEU A 108 -3.60 -10.29 3.63
C LEU A 108 -4.54 -10.43 2.43
N ALA A 109 -5.66 -11.12 2.61
CA ALA A 109 -6.66 -11.28 1.57
C ALA A 109 -7.51 -10.01 1.35
N GLY A 110 -7.57 -9.09 2.32
CA GLY A 110 -8.38 -7.88 2.28
C GLY A 110 -9.86 -8.13 2.59
N GLN A 111 -10.16 -9.12 3.43
CA GLN A 111 -11.53 -9.50 3.81
C GLN A 111 -12.00 -8.64 5.00
N THR A 112 -12.39 -7.40 4.72
CA THR A 112 -12.70 -6.38 5.74
C THR A 112 -13.75 -6.82 6.74
N GLU A 113 -14.81 -7.50 6.29
CA GLU A 113 -15.89 -7.98 7.19
C GLU A 113 -15.40 -9.07 8.16
N ILE A 114 -14.55 -10.00 7.69
CA ILE A 114 -13.92 -11.00 8.56
C ILE A 114 -12.98 -10.33 9.56
N VAL A 115 -12.14 -9.39 9.09
CA VAL A 115 -11.24 -8.63 9.98
C VAL A 115 -12.05 -7.95 11.07
N LYS A 116 -13.15 -7.28 10.72
CA LYS A 116 -14.03 -6.62 11.69
C LYS A 116 -14.60 -7.61 12.71
N GLN A 117 -15.15 -8.72 12.27
CA GLN A 117 -15.71 -9.75 13.15
C GLN A 117 -14.66 -10.33 14.10
N LEU A 118 -13.45 -10.59 13.61
CA LEU A 118 -12.35 -11.10 14.44
C LEU A 118 -11.90 -10.08 15.49
N LEU A 119 -11.79 -8.79 15.11
CA LEU A 119 -11.47 -7.71 16.04
C LEU A 119 -12.56 -7.54 17.11
N GLU A 120 -13.84 -7.62 16.73
CA GLU A 120 -14.98 -7.57 17.65
C GLU A 120 -15.01 -8.76 18.62
N THR A 121 -14.50 -9.91 18.20
CA THR A 121 -14.35 -11.10 19.07
C THR A 121 -13.23 -10.93 20.10
N GLY A 122 -12.30 -9.99 19.89
CA GLY A 122 -11.20 -9.69 20.81
C GLY A 122 -9.97 -10.60 20.61
N VAL A 123 -9.71 -11.04 19.39
CA VAL A 123 -8.48 -11.78 19.07
C VAL A 123 -7.24 -10.93 19.33
N ASP A 124 -6.12 -11.59 19.61
CA ASP A 124 -4.84 -10.91 19.84
C ASP A 124 -4.26 -10.38 18.50
N VAL A 125 -4.24 -9.05 18.38
CA VAL A 125 -3.73 -8.34 17.21
C VAL A 125 -2.20 -8.21 17.18
N THR A 126 -1.54 -8.58 18.29
CA THR A 126 -0.08 -8.44 18.44
C THR A 126 0.69 -9.65 17.97
N ILE A 127 0.02 -10.77 17.68
CA ILE A 127 0.64 -11.99 17.20
C ILE A 127 1.23 -11.74 15.80
N PRO A 128 2.58 -11.72 15.66
CA PRO A 128 3.22 -11.45 14.39
C PRO A 128 3.32 -12.73 13.54
N GLU A 129 3.59 -12.59 12.26
CA GLU A 129 4.10 -13.68 11.45
C GLU A 129 5.63 -13.86 11.65
N LYS A 130 6.22 -14.84 10.93
CA LYS A 130 7.59 -15.31 11.08
C LYS A 130 8.67 -14.23 11.18
N ASP A 131 8.55 -13.13 10.42
CA ASP A 131 9.55 -12.07 10.39
C ASP A 131 9.18 -10.87 11.29
N GLY A 132 8.25 -11.06 12.22
CA GLY A 132 7.80 -10.02 13.14
C GLY A 132 6.81 -9.03 12.52
N TYR A 133 6.26 -9.32 11.34
CA TYR A 133 5.25 -8.47 10.73
C TYR A 133 3.90 -8.64 11.41
N THR A 134 3.37 -7.53 11.92
CA THR A 134 2.04 -7.49 12.51
C THR A 134 0.96 -7.32 11.44
N VAL A 135 -0.30 -7.45 11.86
CA VAL A 135 -1.46 -7.24 10.95
C VAL A 135 -1.44 -5.89 10.26
N MET A 136 -0.93 -4.82 10.92
CA MET A 136 -0.81 -3.50 10.33
C MET A 136 0.25 -3.47 9.21
N HIS A 137 1.41 -4.11 9.42
CA HIS A 137 2.43 -4.27 8.38
C HIS A 137 1.89 -5.03 7.17
N ALA A 138 1.14 -6.11 7.40
CA ALA A 138 0.55 -6.93 6.35
C ALA A 138 -0.49 -6.16 5.53
N ALA A 139 -1.38 -5.40 6.20
CA ALA A 139 -2.36 -4.55 5.53
C ALA A 139 -1.70 -3.48 4.65
N ALA A 140 -0.67 -2.82 5.17
CA ALA A 140 0.09 -1.80 4.48
C ALA A 140 0.83 -2.36 3.27
N PHE A 141 1.54 -3.48 3.43
CA PHE A 141 2.30 -4.14 2.37
C PHE A 141 1.39 -4.63 1.23
N GLN A 142 0.16 -5.05 1.53
CA GLN A 142 -0.81 -5.46 0.52
C GLN A 142 -1.62 -4.30 -0.07
N GLY A 143 -1.46 -3.08 0.45
CA GLY A 143 -2.22 -1.92 -0.01
C GLY A 143 -3.72 -2.06 0.28
N ARG A 144 -4.10 -2.46 1.50
CA ARG A 144 -5.48 -2.69 1.94
C ARG A 144 -6.00 -1.48 2.71
N ALA A 145 -6.29 -0.39 2.03
CA ALA A 145 -6.68 0.89 2.64
C ALA A 145 -7.85 0.76 3.62
N GLU A 146 -8.93 0.04 3.25
CA GLU A 146 -10.09 -0.15 4.12
C GLU A 146 -9.77 -0.98 5.37
N VAL A 147 -8.89 -1.98 5.25
CA VAL A 147 -8.43 -2.75 6.40
C VAL A 147 -7.56 -1.88 7.31
N VAL A 148 -6.67 -1.04 6.75
CA VAL A 148 -5.85 -0.10 7.53
C VAL A 148 -6.74 0.88 8.30
N LYS A 149 -7.76 1.48 7.67
CA LYS A 149 -8.73 2.35 8.36
C LYS A 149 -9.39 1.65 9.55
N LEU A 150 -9.80 0.39 9.33
CA LEU A 150 -10.41 -0.41 10.38
C LEU A 150 -9.44 -0.67 11.54
N LEU A 151 -8.20 -1.08 11.24
CA LEU A 151 -7.16 -1.34 12.25
C LEU A 151 -6.82 -0.08 13.06
N LEU A 152 -6.71 1.09 12.40
CA LEU A 152 -6.50 2.39 13.06
C LEU A 152 -7.66 2.77 13.96
N ALA A 153 -8.91 2.52 13.53
CA ALA A 153 -10.10 2.77 14.34
C ALA A 153 -10.16 1.87 15.60
N TYR A 154 -9.58 0.68 15.54
CA TYR A 154 -9.41 -0.20 16.71
C TYR A 154 -8.21 0.16 17.58
N GLY A 155 -7.46 1.21 17.24
CA GLY A 155 -6.34 1.71 18.03
C GLY A 155 -5.04 0.92 17.88
N ILE A 156 -4.90 0.15 16.80
CA ILE A 156 -3.66 -0.59 16.51
C ILE A 156 -2.59 0.41 16.07
N ASP A 157 -1.36 0.23 16.58
CA ASP A 157 -0.26 1.18 16.37
C ASP A 157 0.15 1.27 14.90
N ALA A 158 0.08 2.48 14.35
CA ALA A 158 0.51 2.80 12.99
C ALA A 158 2.04 2.92 12.85
N ASN A 159 2.74 3.11 13.98
CA ASN A 159 4.20 3.35 14.03
C ASN A 159 4.98 2.14 14.53
N ASP A 160 4.34 0.97 14.56
CA ASP A 160 4.98 -0.27 14.99
C ASP A 160 6.27 -0.55 14.19
N VAL A 161 7.35 -0.81 14.92
CA VAL A 161 8.70 -1.09 14.37
C VAL A 161 9.18 -2.50 14.74
N SER A 162 8.27 -3.38 15.13
CA SER A 162 8.58 -4.76 15.54
C SER A 162 9.08 -5.64 14.41
N ALA A 163 8.80 -5.26 13.15
CA ALA A 163 9.30 -5.97 11.98
C ALA A 163 10.84 -6.04 11.97
N SER A 164 11.40 -7.21 11.66
CA SER A 164 12.84 -7.52 11.74
C SER A 164 13.73 -6.57 10.92
N ASP A 165 13.20 -5.95 9.89
CA ASP A 165 13.90 -4.99 9.03
C ASP A 165 13.77 -3.52 9.48
N GLY A 166 13.01 -3.25 10.56
CA GLY A 166 12.88 -1.94 11.19
C GLY A 166 12.13 -0.89 10.38
N PHE A 167 11.30 -1.31 9.41
CA PHE A 167 10.38 -0.41 8.73
C PHE A 167 9.01 -0.42 9.42
N THR A 168 8.34 0.73 9.43
CA THR A 168 6.97 0.84 9.93
C THR A 168 5.95 0.40 8.86
N PRO A 169 4.69 0.15 9.24
CA PRO A 169 3.63 -0.11 8.28
C PRO A 169 3.51 0.97 7.19
N PHE A 170 3.63 2.25 7.55
CA PHE A 170 3.64 3.35 6.57
C PHE A 170 4.71 3.16 5.49
N HIS A 171 5.97 2.85 5.89
CA HIS A 171 7.04 2.63 4.94
C HIS A 171 6.75 1.47 3.98
N ARG A 172 5.98 0.46 4.40
CA ARG A 172 5.59 -0.68 3.56
C ARG A 172 4.71 -0.29 2.38
N THR A 173 3.91 0.76 2.53
CA THR A 173 3.07 1.24 1.42
C THR A 173 3.89 1.81 0.25
N LEU A 174 5.14 2.17 0.49
CA LEU A 174 5.99 2.88 -0.47
C LEU A 174 6.79 1.94 -1.38
N TRP A 175 6.79 0.62 -1.11
CA TRP A 175 7.52 -0.35 -1.94
C TRP A 175 6.94 -0.57 -3.34
N THR A 176 5.71 -0.14 -3.56
CA THR A 176 5.09 -0.20 -4.88
C THR A 176 4.52 1.16 -5.25
N ASN A 177 4.38 1.40 -6.57
CA ASN A 177 3.81 2.63 -7.11
C ASN A 177 2.37 2.41 -7.61
N SER A 178 1.66 1.42 -7.05
CA SER A 178 0.29 1.10 -7.46
C SER A 178 -0.73 1.97 -6.74
N GLU A 179 -1.86 2.26 -7.38
CA GLU A 179 -2.91 3.14 -6.86
C GLU A 179 -3.41 2.74 -5.47
N ARG A 180 -3.61 1.44 -5.25
CA ARG A 180 -4.05 0.92 -3.95
C ARG A 180 -3.05 1.20 -2.81
N HIS A 181 -1.73 1.20 -3.10
CA HIS A 181 -0.72 1.52 -2.09
C HIS A 181 -0.64 3.02 -1.84
N VAL A 182 -0.80 3.84 -2.88
CA VAL A 182 -0.93 5.30 -2.74
C VAL A 182 -2.13 5.64 -1.86
N GLU A 183 -3.27 5.02 -2.08
CA GLU A 183 -4.46 5.19 -1.24
C GLU A 183 -4.19 4.77 0.20
N THR A 184 -3.54 3.63 0.41
CA THR A 184 -3.18 3.16 1.75
C THR A 184 -2.19 4.10 2.44
N MET A 185 -1.20 4.64 1.71
CA MET A 185 -0.27 5.66 2.21
C MET A 185 -1.02 6.90 2.70
N ARG A 186 -1.99 7.38 1.92
CA ARG A 186 -2.84 8.53 2.31
C ARG A 186 -3.57 8.27 3.61
N VAL A 187 -4.16 7.09 3.77
CA VAL A 187 -4.86 6.70 5.02
C VAL A 187 -3.96 6.87 6.25
N PHE A 188 -2.69 6.46 6.17
CA PHE A 188 -1.76 6.64 7.29
C PHE A 188 -1.47 8.11 7.59
N LEU A 189 -1.25 8.93 6.57
CA LEU A 189 -0.92 10.35 6.73
C LEU A 189 -2.13 11.19 7.16
N GLU A 190 -3.33 10.83 6.70
CA GLU A 190 -4.58 11.52 7.04
C GLU A 190 -5.10 11.17 8.44
N ASP A 191 -4.74 9.99 9.00
CA ASP A 191 -5.04 9.64 10.40
C ASP A 191 -4.30 10.55 11.40
N GLY A 192 -3.21 11.20 10.96
CA GLY A 192 -2.45 12.19 11.73
C GLY A 192 -1.56 11.62 12.83
N LYS A 193 -1.45 10.30 12.96
CA LYS A 193 -0.54 9.64 13.91
C LYS A 193 0.83 9.33 13.31
N VAL A 194 0.94 9.35 11.99
CA VAL A 194 2.18 9.10 11.25
C VAL A 194 2.71 10.41 10.71
N GLU A 195 3.93 10.79 11.11
CA GLU A 195 4.62 11.93 10.53
C GLU A 195 5.19 11.55 9.15
N VAL A 196 5.05 12.46 8.16
CA VAL A 196 5.51 12.21 6.78
C VAL A 196 7.00 11.93 6.69
N ASP A 197 7.80 12.60 7.55
CA ASP A 197 9.26 12.45 7.62
C ASP A 197 9.71 11.51 8.75
N PHE A 198 8.80 10.65 9.25
CA PHE A 198 9.18 9.64 10.22
C PHE A 198 10.36 8.80 9.70
N VAL A 199 11.40 8.68 10.52
CA VAL A 199 12.62 7.97 10.15
C VAL A 199 12.56 6.54 10.66
N SER A 200 12.57 5.57 9.76
CA SER A 200 12.64 4.14 10.12
C SER A 200 13.92 3.80 10.87
N HIS A 201 13.98 2.65 11.55
CA HIS A 201 15.19 2.20 12.26
C HIS A 201 16.42 2.07 11.34
N VAL A 202 16.20 1.83 10.05
CA VAL A 202 17.27 1.80 9.06
C VAL A 202 17.70 3.20 8.57
N GLY A 203 17.05 4.27 9.06
CA GLY A 203 17.37 5.66 8.75
C GLY A 203 16.83 6.14 7.42
N LYS A 204 15.64 5.71 7.04
CA LYS A 204 14.98 6.12 5.81
C LYS A 204 13.65 6.80 6.13
N THR A 205 13.36 7.89 5.42
CA THR A 205 12.04 8.51 5.34
C THR A 205 11.27 7.98 4.14
N GLY A 206 9.97 8.26 4.09
CA GLY A 206 9.13 7.93 2.93
C GLY A 206 9.66 8.53 1.63
N ALA A 207 10.05 9.81 1.64
CA ALA A 207 10.62 10.49 0.49
C ALA A 207 11.93 9.87 0.00
N LEU A 208 12.79 9.41 0.92
CA LEU A 208 14.03 8.70 0.55
C LEU A 208 13.73 7.36 -0.12
N ILE A 209 12.79 6.57 0.42
CA ILE A 209 12.38 5.29 -0.18
C ILE A 209 11.83 5.52 -1.59
N ALA A 210 10.91 6.48 -1.75
CA ALA A 210 10.33 6.81 -3.05
C ALA A 210 11.40 7.26 -4.07
N THR A 211 12.44 8.01 -3.60
CA THR A 211 13.57 8.42 -4.43
C THR A 211 14.43 7.23 -4.86
N GLU A 212 14.78 6.33 -3.93
CA GLU A 212 15.58 5.13 -4.22
C GLU A 212 14.89 4.19 -5.22
N LEU A 213 13.56 4.04 -5.08
CA LEU A 213 12.75 3.16 -5.92
C LEU A 213 12.26 3.85 -7.22
N LYS A 214 12.56 5.13 -7.42
CA LYS A 214 12.12 5.96 -8.56
C LYS A 214 10.59 6.05 -8.67
N HIS A 215 9.90 6.02 -7.55
CA HIS A 215 8.44 6.12 -7.47
C HIS A 215 8.01 7.59 -7.53
N THR A 216 8.16 8.21 -8.70
CA THR A 216 7.94 9.65 -8.90
C THR A 216 6.56 10.13 -8.49
N LYS A 217 5.49 9.34 -8.73
CA LYS A 217 4.14 9.67 -8.30
C LYS A 217 4.03 9.75 -6.77
N VAL A 218 4.57 8.76 -6.07
CA VAL A 218 4.58 8.72 -4.59
C VAL A 218 5.39 9.88 -4.04
N LEU A 219 6.58 10.13 -4.61
CA LEU A 219 7.45 11.23 -4.21
C LEU A 219 6.76 12.59 -4.39
N ASP A 220 6.07 12.81 -5.52
CA ASP A 220 5.32 14.04 -5.78
C ASP A 220 4.24 14.30 -4.73
N ILE A 221 3.49 13.26 -4.39
CA ILE A 221 2.44 13.33 -3.35
C ILE A 221 3.06 13.67 -1.99
N LEU A 222 4.14 12.98 -1.58
CA LEU A 222 4.80 13.23 -0.29
C LEU A 222 5.33 14.66 -0.18
N LEU A 223 5.95 15.18 -1.24
CA LEU A 223 6.53 16.52 -1.26
C LEU A 223 5.46 17.62 -1.32
N ARG A 224 4.48 17.52 -2.25
CA ARG A 224 3.52 18.60 -2.51
C ARG A 224 2.31 18.58 -1.60
N GLU A 225 1.76 17.41 -1.30
CA GLU A 225 0.51 17.32 -0.55
C GLU A 225 0.77 17.24 0.95
N TYR A 226 1.86 16.55 1.35
CA TYR A 226 2.16 16.32 2.78
C TYR A 226 3.40 17.06 3.29
N GLY A 227 4.11 17.79 2.44
CA GLY A 227 5.20 18.67 2.85
C GLY A 227 6.46 17.93 3.33
N ALA A 228 6.73 16.74 2.80
CA ALA A 228 7.95 16.01 3.13
C ALA A 228 9.22 16.83 2.83
N ASP A 229 10.25 16.70 3.67
CA ASP A 229 11.52 17.44 3.51
C ASP A 229 12.30 16.94 2.28
N PRO A 230 12.45 17.76 1.21
CA PRO A 230 13.22 17.40 0.03
C PRO A 230 14.73 17.35 0.28
N ASN A 231 15.20 17.89 1.43
CA ASN A 231 16.60 18.01 1.78
C ASN A 231 17.04 16.99 2.85
N PHE A 232 16.15 16.05 3.21
CA PHE A 232 16.48 15.00 4.15
C PHE A 232 17.80 14.30 3.79
N ARG A 233 18.65 14.07 4.79
CA ARG A 233 19.92 13.35 4.64
C ARG A 233 19.82 11.96 5.23
N ASN A 234 20.20 10.96 4.44
CA ASN A 234 20.27 9.57 4.92
C ASN A 234 21.42 9.37 5.93
N LYS A 235 21.49 8.19 6.53
CA LYS A 235 22.57 7.83 7.49
C LYS A 235 24.00 7.96 6.91
N ARG A 236 24.15 8.01 5.58
CA ARG A 236 25.43 8.22 4.91
C ARG A 236 25.74 9.71 4.71
N GLY A 237 24.82 10.61 5.06
CA GLY A 237 24.93 12.06 4.84
C GLY A 237 24.56 12.51 3.42
N ASP A 238 24.02 11.62 2.58
CA ASP A 238 23.57 11.96 1.24
C ASP A 238 22.15 12.54 1.30
N ALA A 239 21.93 13.70 0.70
CA ALA A 239 20.60 14.25 0.48
C ALA A 239 19.89 13.53 -0.68
N LEU A 240 18.56 13.67 -0.78
CA LEU A 240 17.73 13.06 -1.83
C LEU A 240 18.24 13.37 -3.25
N VAL A 241 18.71 14.60 -3.48
CA VAL A 241 19.32 15.00 -4.78
C VAL A 241 20.53 14.14 -5.13
N HIS A 242 21.40 13.80 -4.17
CA HIS A 242 22.56 12.95 -4.41
C HIS A 242 22.14 11.53 -4.79
N VAL A 243 21.07 11.02 -4.15
CA VAL A 243 20.50 9.69 -4.44
C VAL A 243 19.96 9.66 -5.87
N ALA A 244 19.16 10.66 -6.27
CA ALA A 244 18.61 10.77 -7.62
C ALA A 244 19.72 10.89 -8.69
N ILE A 245 20.76 11.70 -8.42
CA ILE A 245 21.92 11.86 -9.33
C ILE A 245 22.66 10.53 -9.50
N ARG A 246 22.91 9.79 -8.41
CA ARG A 246 23.58 8.48 -8.47
C ARG A 246 22.74 7.43 -9.19
N ALA A 247 21.42 7.49 -9.05
CA ALA A 247 20.47 6.66 -9.80
C ALA A 247 20.35 7.06 -11.27
N GLN A 248 20.97 8.17 -11.68
CA GLN A 248 20.88 8.79 -13.00
C GLN A 248 19.41 9.01 -13.43
N ASP A 249 18.57 9.36 -12.48
CA ASP A 249 17.14 9.56 -12.70
C ASP A 249 16.80 11.05 -12.79
N GLU A 250 16.74 11.54 -14.02
CA GLU A 250 16.45 12.94 -14.32
C GLU A 250 15.04 13.35 -13.86
N LYS A 251 14.04 12.46 -14.00
CA LYS A 251 12.67 12.75 -13.59
C LYS A 251 12.54 12.98 -12.08
N THR A 252 13.15 12.09 -11.30
CA THR A 252 13.19 12.22 -9.84
C THR A 252 13.98 13.46 -9.42
N LEU A 253 15.10 13.76 -10.11
CA LEU A 253 15.88 14.99 -9.86
C LEU A 253 15.05 16.24 -10.15
N ASP A 254 14.35 16.30 -11.28
CA ASP A 254 13.46 17.42 -11.63
C ASP A 254 12.39 17.63 -10.56
N MET A 255 11.78 16.55 -10.11
CA MET A 255 10.74 16.61 -9.09
C MET A 255 11.26 17.17 -7.76
N LEU A 256 12.43 16.70 -7.32
CA LEU A 256 13.07 17.21 -6.11
C LEU A 256 13.38 18.70 -6.22
N LEU A 257 14.00 19.13 -7.33
CA LEU A 257 14.34 20.54 -7.56
C LEU A 257 13.11 21.44 -7.63
N ASN A 258 12.04 20.99 -8.30
CA ASN A 258 10.77 21.73 -8.38
C ASN A 258 10.04 21.82 -7.03
N ASN A 259 10.41 21.00 -6.06
CA ASN A 259 9.87 21.02 -4.69
C ASN A 259 10.88 21.53 -3.65
N GLY A 260 11.86 22.35 -4.05
CA GLY A 260 12.73 23.06 -3.14
C GLY A 260 13.96 22.27 -2.66
N ALA A 261 14.32 21.21 -3.34
CA ALA A 261 15.57 20.52 -3.03
C ALA A 261 16.78 21.40 -3.35
N ASP A 262 17.71 21.49 -2.40
CA ASP A 262 18.91 22.31 -2.52
C ASP A 262 20.00 21.58 -3.32
N ILE A 263 20.24 22.04 -4.54
CA ILE A 263 21.26 21.51 -5.44
C ILE A 263 22.69 21.88 -5.03
N THR A 264 22.87 22.82 -4.10
CA THR A 264 24.18 23.27 -3.62
C THR A 264 24.76 22.34 -2.55
N LEU A 265 23.95 21.47 -1.99
CA LEU A 265 24.37 20.53 -0.96
C LEU A 265 25.55 19.64 -1.43
N GLU A 266 26.46 19.40 -0.52
CA GLU A 266 27.53 18.42 -0.72
C GLU A 266 27.15 17.06 -0.11
N ASP A 267 27.63 15.97 -0.72
CA ASP A 267 27.47 14.62 -0.18
C ASP A 267 28.35 14.38 1.06
N ALA A 268 28.25 13.22 1.67
CA ALA A 268 29.06 12.82 2.83
C ALA A 268 30.60 12.88 2.61
N LYS A 269 31.05 12.97 1.37
CA LYS A 269 32.46 13.04 0.98
C LYS A 269 32.87 14.44 0.52
N GLY A 270 32.03 15.47 0.76
CA GLY A 270 32.28 16.84 0.29
C GLY A 270 32.27 16.96 -1.24
N LYS A 271 31.45 16.15 -1.94
CA LYS A 271 31.29 16.26 -3.39
C LYS A 271 30.05 17.00 -3.73
N SER A 272 30.14 18.03 -4.54
CA SER A 272 29.00 18.74 -5.10
C SER A 272 28.24 17.86 -6.12
N CYS A 273 26.97 18.14 -6.32
CA CYS A 273 26.09 17.49 -7.31
C CYS A 273 26.72 17.45 -8.71
N ARG A 274 27.34 18.57 -9.16
CA ARG A 274 28.08 18.63 -10.45
C ARG A 274 29.25 17.64 -10.52
N LYS A 275 30.01 17.51 -9.44
CA LYS A 275 31.16 16.59 -9.38
C LYS A 275 30.73 15.14 -9.47
N ILE A 276 29.61 14.78 -8.80
CA ILE A 276 29.03 13.44 -8.85
C ILE A 276 28.55 13.14 -10.27
N ALA A 277 27.77 14.02 -10.90
CA ALA A 277 27.24 13.82 -12.24
C ALA A 277 28.37 13.67 -13.30
N LYS A 278 29.45 14.47 -13.20
CA LYS A 278 30.62 14.33 -14.08
C LYS A 278 31.29 12.97 -13.92
N GLN A 279 31.44 12.46 -12.69
CA GLN A 279 32.03 11.15 -12.43
C GLN A 279 31.21 10.01 -13.03
N LEU A 280 29.88 10.14 -13.02
CA LEU A 280 28.95 9.17 -13.59
C LEU A 280 28.83 9.27 -15.12
N ARG A 281 29.41 10.31 -15.74
CA ARG A 281 29.33 10.61 -17.18
C ARG A 281 27.89 10.74 -17.70
N SER A 282 26.94 11.10 -16.82
CA SER A 282 25.55 11.29 -17.17
C SER A 282 25.32 12.68 -17.75
N LYS A 283 25.24 12.77 -19.08
CA LYS A 283 25.08 14.06 -19.79
C LYS A 283 23.75 14.75 -19.43
N ALA A 284 22.63 13.99 -19.45
CA ALA A 284 21.31 14.53 -19.15
C ALA A 284 21.21 15.11 -17.73
N VAL A 285 21.65 14.32 -16.73
CA VAL A 285 21.68 14.79 -15.32
C VAL A 285 22.59 16.00 -15.15
N LEU A 286 23.75 16.04 -15.82
CA LEU A 286 24.65 17.18 -15.73
C LEU A 286 24.05 18.44 -16.36
N GLU A 287 23.38 18.33 -17.51
CA GLU A 287 22.68 19.43 -18.17
C GLU A 287 21.55 19.96 -17.29
N ARG A 288 20.78 19.06 -16.64
CA ARG A 288 19.73 19.47 -15.72
C ARG A 288 20.28 20.22 -14.49
N ILE A 289 21.37 19.70 -13.90
CA ILE A 289 22.05 20.36 -12.77
C ILE A 289 22.55 21.76 -13.19
N ASN A 290 23.14 21.90 -14.37
CA ASN A 290 23.63 23.20 -14.85
C ASN A 290 22.48 24.20 -15.00
N ARG A 291 21.33 23.78 -15.56
CA ARG A 291 20.12 24.62 -15.63
C ARG A 291 19.65 25.06 -14.24
N ALA A 292 19.61 24.13 -13.27
CA ALA A 292 19.19 24.48 -11.90
C ALA A 292 20.12 25.53 -11.27
N PHE A 293 21.42 25.47 -11.52
CA PHE A 293 22.34 26.52 -11.06
C PHE A 293 22.19 27.84 -11.80
N GLU A 294 21.80 27.85 -13.07
CA GLU A 294 21.48 29.06 -13.82
C GLU A 294 20.20 29.71 -13.29
N GLU A 295 19.16 28.90 -13.01
CA GLU A 295 17.90 29.32 -12.39
C GLU A 295 18.14 30.00 -11.03
N LEU A 296 19.02 29.46 -10.19
CA LEU A 296 19.39 30.06 -8.91
C LEU A 296 20.13 31.39 -9.02
N ASN A 297 20.90 31.59 -10.11
CA ASN A 297 21.70 32.81 -10.33
C ASN A 297 20.94 33.90 -11.12
N THR A 298 19.77 33.59 -11.68
CA THR A 298 18.93 34.62 -12.31
C THR A 298 18.22 35.42 -11.23
N PRO A 299 18.39 36.76 -11.17
CA PRO A 299 17.68 37.58 -10.20
C PRO A 299 16.16 37.43 -10.43
N ASN A 300 15.44 37.18 -9.36
CA ASN A 300 13.98 37.12 -9.42
C ASN A 300 13.44 38.50 -9.89
N PRO A 301 12.73 38.64 -11.00
CA PRO A 301 12.20 39.89 -11.47
C PRO A 301 11.35 40.65 -10.44
N ASN A 302 10.79 39.93 -9.46
CA ASN A 302 10.00 40.54 -8.36
C ASN A 302 10.86 41.15 -7.24
N ASP A 303 12.17 40.97 -7.19
CA ASP A 303 13.04 41.59 -6.19
C ASP A 303 13.38 43.05 -6.56
N ASN A 304 13.26 43.43 -7.79
CA ASN A 304 13.44 44.84 -8.21
C ASN A 304 12.26 45.73 -7.76
N ASP A 305 11.02 45.24 -7.78
CA ASP A 305 9.84 45.98 -7.33
C ASP A 305 9.84 46.26 -5.81
N ARG A 306 10.55 45.43 -5.01
CA ARG A 306 10.70 45.65 -3.58
C ARG A 306 11.80 46.69 -3.21
N LYS A 307 12.74 46.94 -4.11
CA LYS A 307 13.79 47.94 -3.90
C LYS A 307 13.35 49.36 -4.31
N GLU A 308 12.52 49.48 -5.36
CA GLU A 308 11.96 50.74 -5.77
C GLU A 308 10.93 51.29 -4.76
N ASN A 309 10.11 50.45 -4.14
CA ASN A 309 9.17 50.86 -3.10
C ASN A 309 9.79 51.20 -1.74
N ARG A 310 11.08 51.00 -1.52
CA ARG A 310 11.79 51.41 -0.29
C ARG A 310 12.60 52.70 -0.48
N GLY A 311 12.66 53.21 -1.67
CA GLY A 311 13.42 54.43 -2.01
C GLY A 311 12.58 55.73 -1.99
N GLU A 312 11.24 55.66 -1.79
CA GLU A 312 10.37 56.85 -1.77
C GLU A 312 9.86 57.25 -0.38
N GLU A 313 10.34 56.61 0.68
CA GLU A 313 10.08 57.05 2.07
C GLU A 313 11.38 57.47 2.80
N LEU A 314 11.99 58.55 2.29
CA LEU A 314 12.99 59.33 3.05
C LEU A 314 12.84 60.81 2.70
#